data_66581038c7d761abe85ca5641276babe
#
_entry.id   66581038c7d761abe85ca5641276babe
#
_cell.length_a   1.000
_cell.length_b   1.000
_cell.length_c   1.000
_cell.angle_alpha   90.00
_cell.angle_beta   90.00
_cell.angle_gamma   90.00
#
_symmetry.space_group_name_H-M   'P 1'
#
loop_
_entity.id
_entity.type
_entity.pdbx_description
1 polymer ?
#
loop_
_entity_poly.entity_id
_entity_poly.type
_entity_poly.pdbx_seq_one_letter_code
_entity_poly.pdbx_strand_id
1 'polypeptide(L)'
;LDKNKLEGLGDRDRTEKMFTALIKVFKNSDLGIAMGAFDNVEENLDECMLWLDENLPREYENPKDLARAYDMMSKADMFRRKIKRRQHWRFLVYVNALLTAGIASCKSEKCRKFVKYMPTGRLLKIWRINQKNMKKKAIAFKIAEHTHSSSQRVLKDSFPYMKFIFQNNKEVSDSISEELELDKEEVEWLRK
;
A
#
# COMPACT_ATOMS: atom_id res chain seq x y z
N LEU A 1 -3.28 33.91 34.65
CA LEU A 1 -2.92 33.04 33.53
C LEU A 1 -3.32 33.76 32.24
N ASP A 2 -2.31 34.13 31.43
CA ASP A 2 -2.47 34.89 30.20
C ASP A 2 -3.24 34.06 29.14
N LYS A 3 -4.35 34.60 28.61
CA LYS A 3 -5.15 33.92 27.57
C LYS A 3 -4.31 33.49 26.36
N ASN A 4 -3.32 34.26 25.98
CA ASN A 4 -2.40 33.94 24.89
C ASN A 4 -1.50 32.71 25.17
N LYS A 5 -1.23 32.41 26.46
CA LYS A 5 -0.49 31.19 26.84
C LYS A 5 -1.37 29.92 26.82
N LEU A 6 -2.69 30.09 27.01
CA LEU A 6 -3.67 29.00 26.92
C LEU A 6 -4.01 28.66 25.46
N GLU A 7 -4.06 29.64 24.57
CA GLU A 7 -4.23 29.41 23.13
C GLU A 7 -3.05 28.66 22.51
N GLY A 8 -1.81 28.93 22.94
CA GLY A 8 -0.62 28.18 22.50
C GLY A 8 -0.52 26.73 23.05
N LEU A 9 -1.24 26.39 24.13
CA LEU A 9 -1.33 25.03 24.64
C LEU A 9 -2.38 24.21 23.89
N GLY A 10 -3.43 24.84 23.39
CA GLY A 10 -4.50 24.16 22.62
C GLY A 10 -4.09 23.72 21.20
N ASP A 11 -3.04 24.29 20.64
CA ASP A 11 -2.56 23.93 19.30
C ASP A 11 -1.68 22.66 19.29
N ARG A 12 -1.20 22.19 20.45
CA ARG A 12 -0.34 21.00 20.53
C ARG A 12 -1.08 19.68 20.44
N ASP A 13 -2.39 19.67 20.73
CA ASP A 13 -3.23 18.45 20.73
C ASP A 13 -4.25 18.45 19.59
N ARG A 14 -4.09 19.28 18.57
CA ARG A 14 -4.99 19.32 17.42
C ARG A 14 -4.61 18.23 16.42
N THR A 15 -5.29 17.09 16.50
CA THR A 15 -5.24 16.10 15.43
C THR A 15 -5.95 16.63 14.18
N GLU A 16 -5.24 16.73 13.08
CA GLU A 16 -5.80 17.13 11.79
C GLU A 16 -6.20 15.90 10.97
N LYS A 17 -7.33 15.98 10.30
CA LYS A 17 -7.74 14.94 9.37
C LYS A 17 -6.82 14.94 8.13
N MET A 18 -6.49 13.75 7.62
CA MET A 18 -5.68 13.57 6.40
C MET A 18 -6.16 14.42 5.22
N PHE A 19 -7.48 14.62 5.09
CA PHE A 19 -8.05 15.49 4.05
C PHE A 19 -7.52 16.93 4.12
N THR A 20 -7.43 17.51 5.33
CA THR A 20 -6.91 18.87 5.55
C THR A 20 -5.42 18.95 5.22
N ALA A 21 -4.66 17.92 5.61
CA ALA A 21 -3.24 17.82 5.28
C ALA A 21 -3.01 17.76 3.76
N LEU A 22 -3.78 16.98 3.03
CA LEU A 22 -3.69 16.92 1.57
C LEU A 22 -4.04 18.27 0.90
N ILE A 23 -5.01 19.01 1.44
CA ILE A 23 -5.30 20.37 0.96
C ILE A 23 -4.08 21.29 1.14
N LYS A 24 -3.39 21.20 2.27
CA LYS A 24 -2.16 22.00 2.52
C LYS A 24 -1.08 21.66 1.49
N VAL A 25 -0.90 20.39 1.13
CA VAL A 25 0.09 19.96 0.13
C VAL A 25 -0.35 20.32 -1.30
N PHE A 26 -1.58 20.03 -1.66
CA PHE A 26 -2.02 20.12 -3.06
C PHE A 26 -2.56 21.50 -3.45
N LYS A 27 -3.21 22.23 -2.58
CA LYS A 27 -3.88 23.49 -2.91
C LYS A 27 -3.08 24.72 -2.48
N ASN A 28 -2.12 24.59 -1.57
CA ASN A 28 -1.34 25.72 -1.11
C ASN A 28 -0.13 26.00 -2.01
N SER A 29 0.27 27.27 -2.12
CA SER A 29 1.48 27.71 -2.80
C SER A 29 2.62 28.01 -1.83
N ASP A 30 2.31 28.14 -0.54
CA ASP A 30 3.29 28.38 0.50
C ASP A 30 3.91 27.03 0.89
N LEU A 31 5.20 26.90 0.58
CA LEU A 31 5.96 25.68 0.89
C LEU A 31 6.15 25.47 2.40
N GLY A 32 6.15 26.54 3.20
CA GLY A 32 6.24 26.45 4.65
C GLY A 32 5.00 25.78 5.25
N ILE A 33 3.80 26.17 4.78
CA ILE A 33 2.54 25.55 5.20
C ILE A 33 2.47 24.10 4.70
N ALA A 34 2.92 23.85 3.47
CA ALA A 34 2.94 22.49 2.94
C ALA A 34 3.89 21.59 3.74
N MET A 35 5.06 22.09 4.17
CA MET A 35 6.06 21.31 4.92
C MET A 35 5.53 20.77 6.25
N GLY A 36 4.72 21.56 6.97
CA GLY A 36 4.07 21.15 8.23
C GLY A 36 2.74 20.40 8.04
N ALA A 37 2.40 19.95 6.82
CA ALA A 37 1.08 19.38 6.54
C ALA A 37 0.79 18.10 7.31
N PHE A 38 1.80 17.28 7.59
CA PHE A 38 1.64 15.98 8.27
C PHE A 38 2.02 15.99 9.76
N ASP A 39 2.41 17.16 10.33
CA ASP A 39 2.90 17.21 11.71
C ASP A 39 1.82 16.85 12.74
N ASN A 40 0.54 17.14 12.45
CA ASN A 40 -0.58 16.92 13.34
C ASN A 40 -1.54 15.82 12.86
N VAL A 41 -1.09 14.96 11.95
CA VAL A 41 -1.88 13.87 11.38
C VAL A 41 -1.61 12.58 12.16
N GLU A 42 -2.67 11.81 12.47
CA GLU A 42 -2.55 10.54 13.22
C GLU A 42 -1.90 9.44 12.38
N GLU A 43 -2.06 9.49 11.05
CA GLU A 43 -1.52 8.51 10.14
C GLU A 43 0.01 8.61 10.06
N ASN A 44 0.65 7.45 9.96
CA ASN A 44 2.10 7.39 9.78
C ASN A 44 2.51 7.82 8.35
N LEU A 45 3.79 8.16 8.16
CA LEU A 45 4.30 8.62 6.85
C LEU A 45 4.12 7.59 5.72
N ASP A 46 4.07 6.29 6.04
CA ASP A 46 3.80 5.23 5.07
C ASP A 46 2.36 5.32 4.54
N GLU A 47 1.40 5.60 5.42
CA GLU A 47 0.00 5.83 5.08
C GLU A 47 -0.19 7.17 4.35
N CYS A 48 0.47 8.24 4.81
CA CYS A 48 0.47 9.53 4.11
C CYS A 48 0.95 9.39 2.66
N MET A 49 2.00 8.59 2.43
CA MET A 49 2.50 8.32 1.08
C MET A 49 1.48 7.58 0.21
N LEU A 50 0.72 6.62 0.77
CA LEU A 50 -0.35 5.93 0.06
C LEU A 50 -1.52 6.86 -0.28
N TRP A 51 -1.87 7.78 0.61
CA TRP A 51 -2.87 8.80 0.34
C TRP A 51 -2.44 9.76 -0.77
N LEU A 52 -1.17 10.16 -0.77
CA LEU A 52 -0.61 11.01 -1.83
C LEU A 52 -0.64 10.28 -3.18
N ASP A 53 -0.18 9.01 -3.24
CA ASP A 53 -0.15 8.21 -4.46
C ASP A 53 -1.53 8.02 -5.10
N GLU A 54 -2.57 7.81 -4.28
CA GLU A 54 -3.94 7.66 -4.77
C GLU A 54 -4.53 8.98 -5.32
N ASN A 55 -4.19 10.11 -4.70
CA ASN A 55 -4.84 11.40 -5.01
C ASN A 55 -4.03 12.29 -5.95
N LEU A 56 -2.73 12.05 -6.08
CA LEU A 56 -1.84 12.82 -6.94
C LEU A 56 -2.29 12.88 -8.41
N PRO A 57 -2.69 11.75 -9.06
CA PRO A 57 -3.16 11.79 -10.45
C PRO A 57 -4.49 12.52 -10.63
N ARG A 58 -5.27 12.68 -9.55
CA ARG A 58 -6.55 13.39 -9.58
C ARG A 58 -6.38 14.89 -9.48
N GLU A 59 -5.29 15.32 -8.83
CA GLU A 59 -4.99 16.73 -8.57
C GLU A 59 -4.09 17.35 -9.65
N TYR A 60 -3.11 16.59 -10.16
CA TYR A 60 -2.15 17.08 -11.15
C TYR A 60 -2.61 16.71 -12.56
N GLU A 61 -3.21 17.66 -13.28
CA GLU A 61 -3.70 17.47 -14.66
C GLU A 61 -2.56 17.53 -15.69
N ASN A 62 -1.50 18.32 -15.41
CA ASN A 62 -0.35 18.43 -16.29
C ASN A 62 0.57 17.21 -16.13
N PRO A 63 0.80 16.42 -17.20
CA PRO A 63 1.67 15.25 -17.14
C PRO A 63 3.11 15.53 -16.70
N LYS A 64 3.64 16.73 -17.00
CA LYS A 64 4.99 17.14 -16.60
C LYS A 64 5.07 17.37 -15.08
N ASP A 65 4.05 18.01 -14.51
CA ASP A 65 3.97 18.26 -13.08
C ASP A 65 3.76 16.96 -12.32
N LEU A 66 2.90 16.09 -12.84
CA LEU A 66 2.66 14.75 -12.31
C LEU A 66 3.95 13.91 -12.28
N ALA A 67 4.71 13.92 -13.39
CA ALA A 67 5.97 13.18 -13.47
C ALA A 67 7.00 13.70 -12.44
N ARG A 68 7.12 15.03 -12.28
CA ARG A 68 7.99 15.62 -11.26
C ARG A 68 7.57 15.25 -9.84
N ALA A 69 6.28 15.24 -9.57
CA ALA A 69 5.75 14.86 -8.26
C ALA A 69 6.02 13.37 -7.95
N TYR A 70 5.86 12.48 -8.91
CA TYR A 70 6.24 11.06 -8.74
C TYR A 70 7.76 10.88 -8.59
N ASP A 71 8.59 11.70 -9.21
CA ASP A 71 10.03 11.70 -8.97
C ASP A 71 10.37 12.07 -7.50
N MET A 72 9.67 13.06 -6.93
CA MET A 72 9.80 13.39 -5.51
C MET A 72 9.35 12.23 -4.60
N MET A 73 8.23 11.59 -4.92
CA MET A 73 7.78 10.39 -4.18
C MET A 73 8.76 9.23 -4.29
N SER A 74 9.35 8.99 -5.47
CA SER A 74 10.37 7.97 -5.67
C SER A 74 11.62 8.23 -4.82
N LYS A 75 12.07 9.48 -4.77
CA LYS A 75 13.18 9.89 -3.88
C LYS A 75 12.83 9.67 -2.41
N ALA A 76 11.62 10.01 -1.99
CA ALA A 76 11.15 9.75 -0.63
C ALA A 76 11.16 8.24 -0.30
N ASP A 77 10.70 7.37 -1.21
CA ASP A 77 10.73 5.92 -1.02
C ASP A 77 12.18 5.38 -0.91
N MET A 78 13.12 5.93 -1.66
CA MET A 78 14.54 5.58 -1.52
C MET A 78 15.09 5.90 -0.12
N PHE A 79 14.78 7.07 0.43
CA PHE A 79 15.17 7.42 1.80
C PHE A 79 14.48 6.52 2.83
N ARG A 80 13.18 6.24 2.65
CA ARG A 80 12.41 5.32 3.49
C ARG A 80 13.02 3.92 3.53
N ARG A 81 13.46 3.38 2.39
CA ARG A 81 14.18 2.09 2.32
C ARG A 81 15.51 2.14 3.08
N LYS A 82 16.26 3.24 2.98
CA LYS A 82 17.49 3.44 3.76
C LYS A 82 17.22 3.47 5.26
N ILE A 83 16.11 4.11 5.70
CA ILE A 83 15.69 4.10 7.11
C ILE A 83 15.44 2.65 7.56
N LYS A 84 14.60 1.90 6.83
CA LYS A 84 14.26 0.50 7.20
C LYS A 84 15.48 -0.42 7.22
N ARG A 85 16.42 -0.24 6.29
CA ARG A 85 17.59 -1.10 6.17
C ARG A 85 18.72 -0.76 7.16
N ARG A 86 18.94 0.53 7.44
CA ARG A 86 20.08 1.03 8.20
C ARG A 86 19.73 1.63 9.55
N GLN A 87 18.43 1.73 9.87
CA GLN A 87 17.90 2.36 11.09
C GLN A 87 18.32 3.83 11.26
N HIS A 88 18.59 4.54 10.15
CA HIS A 88 18.95 5.96 10.14
C HIS A 88 17.71 6.85 10.12
N TRP A 89 17.07 7.01 11.26
CA TRP A 89 15.81 7.74 11.45
C TRP A 89 15.89 9.24 11.08
N ARG A 90 17.08 9.84 11.05
CA ARG A 90 17.29 11.23 10.58
C ARG A 90 16.76 11.49 9.17
N PHE A 91 16.71 10.47 8.32
CA PHE A 91 16.17 10.62 6.97
C PHE A 91 14.65 10.82 6.93
N LEU A 92 13.92 10.62 8.05
CA LEU A 92 12.50 10.93 8.14
C LEU A 92 12.19 12.39 7.78
N VAL A 93 13.04 13.32 8.17
CA VAL A 93 12.90 14.74 7.81
C VAL A 93 12.92 14.94 6.29
N TYR A 94 13.82 14.25 5.59
CA TYR A 94 13.89 14.34 4.12
C TYR A 94 12.69 13.64 3.45
N VAL A 95 12.21 12.52 4.01
CA VAL A 95 11.00 11.86 3.52
C VAL A 95 9.80 12.79 3.64
N ASN A 96 9.62 13.41 4.82
CA ASN A 96 8.53 14.37 5.04
C ASN A 96 8.64 15.58 4.10
N ALA A 97 9.81 16.20 3.99
CA ALA A 97 10.02 17.35 3.12
C ALA A 97 9.75 17.05 1.63
N LEU A 98 10.15 15.87 1.15
CA LEU A 98 9.89 15.44 -0.24
C LEU A 98 8.41 15.16 -0.50
N LEU A 99 7.71 14.53 0.46
CA LEU A 99 6.29 14.21 0.34
C LEU A 99 5.37 15.43 0.48
N THR A 100 5.83 16.49 1.13
CA THR A 100 5.07 17.71 1.40
C THR A 100 5.49 18.85 0.47
N ALA A 101 6.51 19.60 0.86
CA ALA A 101 7.01 20.75 0.10
C ALA A 101 7.55 20.34 -1.28
N GLY A 102 8.21 19.17 -1.39
CA GLY A 102 8.70 18.64 -2.66
C GLY A 102 7.59 18.44 -3.68
N ILE A 103 6.51 17.76 -3.29
CA ILE A 103 5.33 17.57 -4.16
C ILE A 103 4.66 18.92 -4.43
N ALA A 104 4.45 19.76 -3.40
CA ALA A 104 3.82 21.06 -3.57
C ALA A 104 4.56 21.96 -4.57
N SER A 105 5.91 21.90 -4.62
CA SER A 105 6.75 22.69 -5.54
C SER A 105 6.67 22.22 -7.00
N CYS A 106 6.19 21.03 -7.28
CA CYS A 106 6.14 20.49 -8.64
C CYS A 106 5.03 21.08 -9.50
N LYS A 107 4.07 21.78 -8.91
CA LYS A 107 2.97 22.42 -9.63
C LYS A 107 3.43 23.66 -10.39
N SER A 108 3.10 23.72 -11.67
CA SER A 108 3.23 24.94 -12.47
C SER A 108 2.06 25.90 -12.20
N GLU A 109 0.86 25.38 -12.07
CA GLU A 109 -0.37 26.12 -11.82
C GLU A 109 -1.21 25.46 -10.72
N LYS A 110 -2.00 26.26 -10.00
CA LYS A 110 -2.94 25.73 -9.00
C LYS A 110 -4.11 25.06 -9.69
N CYS A 111 -4.36 23.80 -9.36
CA CYS A 111 -5.60 23.14 -9.75
C CYS A 111 -6.80 23.83 -9.05
N ARG A 112 -7.69 24.44 -9.83
CA ARG A 112 -8.91 25.11 -9.33
C ARG A 112 -10.08 24.16 -9.15
N LYS A 113 -9.96 22.95 -9.68
CA LYS A 113 -11.01 21.93 -9.63
C LYS A 113 -11.18 21.38 -8.22
N PHE A 114 -12.41 21.17 -7.82
CA PHE A 114 -12.66 20.45 -6.58
C PHE A 114 -12.36 18.95 -6.78
N VAL A 115 -11.43 18.42 -5.99
CA VAL A 115 -11.07 17.01 -6.00
C VAL A 115 -11.47 16.38 -4.67
N LYS A 116 -12.28 15.33 -4.72
CA LYS A 116 -12.60 14.52 -3.55
C LYS A 116 -11.44 13.55 -3.29
N TYR A 117 -10.68 13.80 -2.24
CA TYR A 117 -9.60 12.90 -1.84
C TYR A 117 -10.16 11.63 -1.22
N MET A 118 -9.52 10.51 -1.53
CA MET A 118 -9.96 9.18 -1.10
C MET A 118 -8.76 8.35 -0.62
N PRO A 119 -8.96 7.46 0.39
CA PRO A 119 -7.95 6.50 0.78
C PRO A 119 -7.72 5.47 -0.33
N THR A 120 -6.53 4.90 -0.39
CA THR A 120 -6.22 3.85 -1.35
C THR A 120 -7.00 2.55 -1.03
N GLY A 121 -7.67 2.01 -2.04
CA GLY A 121 -8.32 0.68 -1.95
C GLY A 121 -7.39 -0.50 -2.27
N ARG A 122 -6.10 -0.25 -2.63
CA ARG A 122 -5.16 -1.28 -3.11
C ARG A 122 -4.88 -2.34 -2.06
N LEU A 123 -4.67 -1.95 -0.80
CA LEU A 123 -4.39 -2.89 0.29
C LEU A 123 -5.55 -3.86 0.52
N LEU A 124 -6.79 -3.37 0.53
CA LEU A 124 -7.97 -4.22 0.65
C LEU A 124 -8.14 -5.16 -0.55
N LYS A 125 -7.84 -4.70 -1.77
CA LYS A 125 -7.86 -5.56 -2.97
C LYS A 125 -6.83 -6.67 -2.87
N ILE A 126 -5.59 -6.36 -2.47
CA ILE A 126 -4.53 -7.35 -2.28
C ILE A 126 -4.92 -8.35 -1.19
N TRP A 127 -5.46 -7.87 -0.06
CA TRP A 127 -5.91 -8.73 1.03
C TRP A 127 -7.02 -9.69 0.56
N ARG A 128 -8.05 -9.19 -0.14
CA ARG A 128 -9.14 -10.03 -0.70
C ARG A 128 -8.63 -11.08 -1.68
N ILE A 129 -7.68 -10.72 -2.55
CA ILE A 129 -7.06 -11.66 -3.48
C ILE A 129 -6.25 -12.73 -2.72
N ASN A 130 -5.51 -12.34 -1.69
CA ASN A 130 -4.76 -13.26 -0.86
C ASN A 130 -5.68 -14.22 -0.10
N GLN A 131 -6.79 -13.74 0.46
CA GLN A 131 -7.80 -14.57 1.11
C GLN A 131 -8.42 -15.57 0.12
N LYS A 132 -8.82 -15.12 -1.07
CA LYS A 132 -9.37 -15.97 -2.12
C LYS A 132 -8.40 -17.08 -2.55
N ASN A 133 -7.10 -16.77 -2.56
CA ASN A 133 -6.06 -17.70 -3.00
C ASN A 133 -5.42 -18.48 -1.85
N MET A 134 -5.91 -18.34 -0.60
CA MET A 134 -5.29 -18.97 0.56
C MET A 134 -5.30 -20.50 0.46
N LYS A 135 -6.45 -21.11 0.14
CA LYS A 135 -6.56 -22.56 -0.05
C LYS A 135 -5.66 -23.06 -1.19
N LYS A 136 -5.65 -22.34 -2.33
CA LYS A 136 -4.76 -22.65 -3.45
C LYS A 136 -3.29 -22.67 -3.05
N LYS A 137 -2.86 -21.71 -2.22
CA LYS A 137 -1.48 -21.62 -1.72
C LYS A 137 -1.15 -22.73 -0.72
N ALA A 138 -2.11 -23.08 0.16
CA ALA A 138 -1.94 -24.17 1.12
C ALA A 138 -1.74 -25.52 0.41
N ILE A 139 -2.60 -25.85 -0.56
CA ILE A 139 -2.47 -27.06 -1.37
C ILE A 139 -1.13 -27.08 -2.12
N ALA A 140 -0.77 -25.95 -2.75
CA ALA A 140 0.49 -25.86 -3.47
C ALA A 140 1.72 -26.01 -2.56
N PHE A 141 1.63 -25.59 -1.30
CA PHE A 141 2.68 -25.81 -0.31
C PHE A 141 2.84 -27.30 0.01
N LYS A 142 1.74 -28.02 0.27
CA LYS A 142 1.75 -29.49 0.53
C LYS A 142 2.37 -30.24 -0.66
N ILE A 143 1.94 -29.93 -1.89
CA ILE A 143 2.52 -30.53 -3.10
C ILE A 143 4.03 -30.21 -3.22
N ALA A 144 4.42 -28.97 -2.92
CA ALA A 144 5.81 -28.53 -3.01
C ALA A 144 6.72 -29.30 -2.04
N GLU A 145 6.23 -29.59 -0.85
CA GLU A 145 6.92 -30.37 0.18
C GLU A 145 7.17 -31.81 -0.30
N HIS A 146 6.15 -32.49 -0.81
CA HIS A 146 6.27 -33.85 -1.36
C HIS A 146 7.13 -33.94 -2.63
N THR A 147 7.07 -32.92 -3.50
CA THR A 147 7.84 -32.91 -4.75
C THR A 147 9.21 -32.25 -4.64
N HIS A 148 9.62 -31.81 -3.44
CA HIS A 148 10.88 -31.08 -3.20
C HIS A 148 11.08 -29.89 -4.15
N SER A 149 9.99 -29.18 -4.45
CA SER A 149 9.97 -28.04 -5.37
C SER A 149 9.49 -26.76 -4.69
N SER A 150 9.57 -25.60 -5.35
CA SER A 150 9.01 -24.38 -4.80
C SER A 150 7.50 -24.31 -5.01
N SER A 151 6.76 -23.76 -4.03
CA SER A 151 5.31 -23.56 -4.15
C SER A 151 4.91 -22.67 -5.35
N GLN A 152 5.78 -21.75 -5.77
CA GLN A 152 5.56 -20.95 -6.98
C GLN A 152 5.62 -21.79 -8.26
N ARG A 153 6.58 -22.71 -8.34
CA ARG A 153 6.71 -23.64 -9.46
C ARG A 153 5.52 -24.59 -9.50
N VAL A 154 5.13 -25.15 -8.35
CA VAL A 154 3.93 -25.99 -8.25
C VAL A 154 2.69 -25.26 -8.73
N LEU A 155 2.45 -24.03 -8.30
CA LEU A 155 1.31 -23.22 -8.71
C LEU A 155 1.23 -23.01 -10.22
N LYS A 156 2.37 -22.94 -10.89
CA LYS A 156 2.48 -22.69 -12.32
C LYS A 156 2.42 -23.98 -13.14
N ASP A 157 3.16 -24.98 -12.72
CA ASP A 157 3.41 -26.18 -13.53
C ASP A 157 2.49 -27.34 -13.14
N SER A 158 2.41 -27.72 -11.85
CA SER A 158 1.71 -28.95 -11.39
C SER A 158 0.25 -28.71 -11.04
N PHE A 159 -0.06 -27.55 -10.49
CA PHE A 159 -1.38 -27.25 -9.95
C PHE A 159 -2.54 -27.34 -10.98
N PRO A 160 -2.39 -26.87 -12.24
CA PRO A 160 -3.43 -27.03 -13.26
C PRO A 160 -3.77 -28.48 -13.54
N TYR A 161 -2.76 -29.37 -13.58
CA TYR A 161 -2.96 -30.80 -13.79
C TYR A 161 -3.63 -31.47 -12.60
N MET A 162 -3.24 -31.10 -11.38
CA MET A 162 -3.89 -31.56 -10.15
C MET A 162 -5.39 -31.25 -10.17
N LYS A 163 -5.73 -30.00 -10.50
CA LYS A 163 -7.13 -29.60 -10.61
C LYS A 163 -7.88 -30.44 -11.65
N PHE A 164 -7.29 -30.69 -12.80
CA PHE A 164 -7.87 -31.51 -13.85
C PHE A 164 -8.10 -32.96 -13.38
N ILE A 165 -7.14 -33.56 -12.67
CA ILE A 165 -7.26 -34.92 -12.12
C ILE A 165 -8.41 -34.99 -11.10
N PHE A 166 -8.50 -34.06 -10.18
CA PHE A 166 -9.52 -34.00 -9.14
C PHE A 166 -10.94 -33.82 -9.69
N GLN A 167 -11.08 -33.21 -10.86
CA GLN A 167 -12.36 -33.02 -11.54
C GLN A 167 -12.79 -34.25 -12.36
N ASN A 168 -11.86 -35.02 -12.88
CA ASN A 168 -12.16 -36.07 -13.85
C ASN A 168 -11.97 -37.51 -13.33
N ASN A 169 -11.13 -37.72 -12.30
CA ASN A 169 -10.83 -39.06 -11.80
C ASN A 169 -10.91 -39.11 -10.27
N LYS A 170 -11.96 -39.77 -9.76
CA LYS A 170 -12.22 -39.86 -8.32
C LYS A 170 -11.23 -40.76 -7.60
N GLU A 171 -10.91 -41.94 -8.15
CA GLU A 171 -10.02 -42.92 -7.52
C GLU A 171 -8.61 -42.37 -7.34
N VAL A 172 -8.05 -41.78 -8.41
CA VAL A 172 -6.73 -41.16 -8.36
C VAL A 172 -6.72 -39.93 -7.42
N SER A 173 -7.81 -39.15 -7.41
CA SER A 173 -7.90 -37.97 -6.52
C SER A 173 -7.95 -38.39 -5.05
N ASP A 174 -8.60 -39.51 -4.72
CA ASP A 174 -8.68 -39.98 -3.33
C ASP A 174 -7.30 -40.50 -2.87
N SER A 175 -6.57 -41.26 -3.69
CA SER A 175 -5.18 -41.69 -3.39
C SER A 175 -4.22 -40.49 -3.20
N ILE A 176 -4.28 -39.49 -4.08
CA ILE A 176 -3.46 -38.30 -3.96
C ILE A 176 -3.84 -37.47 -2.71
N SER A 177 -5.14 -37.45 -2.35
CA SER A 177 -5.58 -36.73 -1.14
C SER A 177 -5.03 -37.35 0.14
N GLU A 178 -4.93 -38.68 0.21
CA GLU A 178 -4.32 -39.39 1.33
C GLU A 178 -2.81 -39.13 1.38
N GLU A 179 -2.09 -39.22 0.25
CA GLU A 179 -0.66 -39.03 0.17
C GLU A 179 -0.23 -37.60 0.54
N LEU A 180 -0.99 -36.57 0.11
CA LEU A 180 -0.73 -35.17 0.37
C LEU A 180 -1.36 -34.66 1.67
N GLU A 181 -2.03 -35.53 2.43
CA GLU A 181 -2.75 -35.15 3.67
C GLU A 181 -3.68 -33.94 3.47
N LEU A 182 -4.48 -33.97 2.38
CA LEU A 182 -5.39 -32.86 2.07
C LEU A 182 -6.63 -32.89 2.97
N ASP A 183 -7.01 -31.71 3.46
CA ASP A 183 -8.25 -31.53 4.21
C ASP A 183 -9.49 -31.66 3.30
N LYS A 184 -10.64 -32.06 3.89
CA LYS A 184 -11.91 -32.18 3.14
C LYS A 184 -12.27 -30.91 2.37
N GLU A 185 -12.01 -29.75 2.95
CA GLU A 185 -12.26 -28.44 2.31
C GLU A 185 -11.33 -28.18 1.12
N GLU A 186 -10.08 -28.67 1.16
CA GLU A 186 -9.10 -28.55 0.08
C GLU A 186 -9.48 -29.47 -1.10
N VAL A 187 -9.93 -30.68 -0.79
CA VAL A 187 -10.44 -31.65 -1.78
C VAL A 187 -11.69 -31.10 -2.49
N GLU A 188 -12.65 -30.54 -1.73
CA GLU A 188 -13.83 -29.91 -2.31
C GLU A 188 -13.47 -28.69 -3.18
N TRP A 189 -12.45 -27.95 -2.76
CA TRP A 189 -11.98 -26.78 -3.52
C TRP A 189 -11.34 -27.19 -4.86
N LEU A 190 -10.59 -28.31 -4.89
CA LEU A 190 -9.98 -28.84 -6.12
C LEU A 190 -11.01 -29.40 -7.09
N ARG A 191 -12.12 -29.98 -6.57
CA ARG A 191 -13.21 -30.52 -7.38
C ARG A 191 -14.13 -29.46 -8.01
N LYS A 192 -14.11 -28.22 -7.50
CA LYS A 192 -14.80 -27.05 -8.10
C LYS A 192 -14.04 -26.47 -9.26
#